data_f3cc07c5dae96c3209da7dbce23577f7
#
_entry.id   f3cc07c5dae96c3209da7dbce23577f7
#
_cell.length_a   1.000
_cell.length_b   1.000
_cell.length_c   1.000
_cell.angle_alpha   90.00
_cell.angle_beta   90.00
_cell.angle_gamma   90.00
#
_symmetry.space_group_name_H-M   'P 1'
#
loop_
_entity.id
_entity.type
_entity.pdbx_description
1 polymer ?
#
loop_
_entity_poly.entity_id
_entity_poly.type
_entity_poly.pdbx_seq_one_letter_code
_entity_poly.pdbx_strand_id
1 'polypeptide(L)'
;MKKITLKFTALLLGSALASSAFATENGQTSSSSDYELEKVLIFSRHGLRSPVEKDPQEMAKYSPYEWAKWNVPSGYLTAKGTVLETYFGQYLGQWLADKGLLTTERCASGEGIFAYANGVQRTIATGQAIVSGAFAGCNVQLQHHGKIGSEKDPIFKTQAHNPSKALIESAKNNVDLTALQQKLAPNYALLSEIIDYKNSPNCLQKGECDLGGKVGEYS
;
A
#
# COMPACT_ATOMS: atom_id res chain seq x y z
N MET A 1 -60.78 -34.29 -2.13
CA MET A 1 -60.20 -33.58 -0.98
C MET A 1 -59.88 -34.59 0.10
N LYS A 2 -58.59 -34.98 0.24
CA LYS A 2 -58.15 -35.93 1.29
C LYS A 2 -57.43 -35.12 2.35
N LYS A 3 -57.96 -35.14 3.57
CA LYS A 3 -57.34 -34.55 4.78
C LYS A 3 -56.24 -35.49 5.28
N ILE A 4 -55.01 -34.99 5.35
CA ILE A 4 -53.89 -35.71 5.97
C ILE A 4 -53.78 -35.17 7.40
N THR A 5 -54.03 -36.07 8.37
CA THR A 5 -53.92 -35.83 9.82
C THR A 5 -52.51 -36.20 10.23
N LEU A 6 -51.71 -35.23 10.66
CA LEU A 6 -50.36 -35.45 11.16
C LEU A 6 -50.42 -35.71 12.67
N LYS A 7 -50.06 -36.93 13.08
CA LYS A 7 -49.93 -37.29 14.47
C LYS A 7 -48.56 -36.89 15.01
N PHE A 8 -48.53 -35.99 15.98
CA PHE A 8 -47.32 -35.66 16.75
C PHE A 8 -47.10 -36.75 17.82
N THR A 9 -46.00 -37.46 17.69
CA THR A 9 -45.51 -38.35 18.76
C THR A 9 -44.40 -37.62 19.51
N ALA A 10 -44.69 -37.23 20.74
CA ALA A 10 -43.71 -36.65 21.64
C ALA A 10 -42.79 -37.76 22.17
N LEU A 11 -41.52 -37.70 21.89
CA LEU A 11 -40.50 -38.56 22.45
C LEU A 11 -39.71 -37.76 23.50
N LEU A 12 -40.00 -38.01 24.75
CA LEU A 12 -39.23 -37.54 25.90
C LEU A 12 -37.97 -38.40 26.02
N LEU A 13 -36.81 -37.85 25.75
CA LEU A 13 -35.51 -38.46 26.07
C LEU A 13 -34.74 -37.54 27.02
N GLY A 14 -34.32 -38.17 28.09
CA GLY A 14 -33.76 -37.59 29.28
C GLY A 14 -32.46 -36.79 29.08
N SER A 15 -32.39 -35.74 29.84
CA SER A 15 -31.26 -34.88 30.05
C SER A 15 -30.17 -35.58 30.85
N ALA A 16 -29.08 -35.96 30.17
CA ALA A 16 -27.81 -36.22 30.82
C ALA A 16 -27.08 -34.89 30.99
N LEU A 17 -26.98 -34.41 32.22
CA LEU A 17 -26.15 -33.27 32.60
C LEU A 17 -24.69 -33.64 32.45
N ALA A 18 -24.10 -33.33 31.30
CA ALA A 18 -22.67 -33.27 31.15
C ALA A 18 -22.21 -31.91 31.67
N SER A 19 -21.72 -31.86 32.89
CA SER A 19 -21.01 -30.71 33.44
C SER A 19 -19.68 -30.56 32.67
N SER A 20 -19.67 -29.78 31.60
CA SER A 20 -18.44 -29.29 31.01
C SER A 20 -17.84 -28.27 31.97
N ALA A 21 -16.80 -28.68 32.67
CA ALA A 21 -15.92 -27.76 33.37
C ALA A 21 -15.32 -26.81 32.30
N PHE A 22 -15.85 -25.60 32.24
CA PHE A 22 -15.15 -24.52 31.59
C PHE A 22 -13.90 -24.27 32.41
N ALA A 23 -12.76 -24.71 31.90
CA ALA A 23 -11.49 -24.21 32.38
C ALA A 23 -11.56 -22.70 32.21
N THR A 24 -11.66 -21.99 33.31
CA THR A 24 -11.42 -20.56 33.37
C THR A 24 -9.96 -20.42 33.00
N GLU A 25 -9.66 -20.10 31.73
CA GLU A 25 -8.36 -19.51 31.38
C GLU A 25 -8.25 -18.31 32.29
N ASN A 26 -7.37 -18.43 33.26
CA ASN A 26 -6.89 -17.31 34.01
C ASN A 26 -6.37 -16.31 32.98
N GLY A 27 -7.18 -15.29 32.69
CA GLY A 27 -6.74 -14.15 31.97
C GLY A 27 -5.48 -13.64 32.66
N GLN A 28 -4.34 -13.90 32.03
CA GLN A 28 -3.16 -13.12 32.30
C GLN A 28 -3.60 -11.68 32.07
N THR A 29 -3.86 -10.98 33.16
CA THR A 29 -3.84 -9.53 33.16
C THR A 29 -2.47 -9.17 32.60
N SER A 30 -2.44 -8.82 31.32
CA SER A 30 -1.30 -8.16 30.74
C SER A 30 -0.97 -7.02 31.69
N SER A 31 0.20 -7.08 32.31
CA SER A 31 0.74 -5.97 33.06
C SER A 31 0.50 -4.71 32.22
N SER A 32 -0.21 -3.73 32.78
CA SER A 32 -0.27 -2.41 32.19
C SER A 32 1.17 -2.05 31.86
N SER A 33 1.47 -1.86 30.59
CA SER A 33 2.80 -1.43 30.20
C SER A 33 3.05 -0.11 30.94
N ASP A 34 4.20 0.00 31.58
CA ASP A 34 4.62 1.26 32.26
C ASP A 34 4.77 2.42 31.27
N TYR A 35 4.28 2.25 30.06
CA TYR A 35 4.38 3.20 28.95
C TYR A 35 2.99 3.66 28.52
N GLU A 36 2.82 4.98 28.42
CA GLU A 36 1.67 5.64 27.84
C GLU A 36 2.00 6.04 26.38
N LEU A 37 1.07 5.81 25.47
CA LEU A 37 1.22 6.20 24.08
C LEU A 37 0.90 7.70 23.94
N GLU A 38 1.91 8.54 23.77
CA GLU A 38 1.74 9.99 23.66
C GLU A 38 1.65 10.48 22.21
N LYS A 39 2.29 9.80 21.28
CA LYS A 39 2.40 10.27 19.89
C LYS A 39 2.56 9.12 18.90
N VAL A 40 1.97 9.27 17.73
CA VAL A 40 2.13 8.38 16.57
C VAL A 40 2.68 9.15 15.39
N LEU A 41 3.75 8.64 14.78
CA LEU A 41 4.27 9.12 13.50
C LEU A 41 4.00 8.06 12.44
N ILE A 42 3.34 8.48 11.35
CA ILE A 42 3.00 7.60 10.24
C ILE A 42 3.67 8.11 8.97
N PHE A 43 4.55 7.27 8.41
CA PHE A 43 5.12 7.50 7.08
C PHE A 43 4.48 6.52 6.11
N SER A 44 3.78 7.07 5.13
CA SER A 44 3.07 6.27 4.14
C SER A 44 3.55 6.58 2.73
N ARG A 45 3.43 5.60 1.86
CA ARG A 45 3.55 5.78 0.43
C ARG A 45 2.18 6.16 -0.15
N HIS A 46 2.15 6.69 -1.39
CA HIS A 46 0.88 6.91 -2.09
C HIS A 46 0.14 5.60 -2.35
N GLY A 47 -1.18 5.67 -2.45
CA GLY A 47 -2.07 4.56 -2.78
C GLY A 47 -1.97 4.08 -4.23
N LEU A 48 -2.97 3.31 -4.67
CA LEU A 48 -3.01 2.73 -6.01
C LEU A 48 -3.10 3.84 -7.08
N ARG A 49 -2.08 3.93 -7.90
CA ARG A 49 -1.94 4.88 -9.00
C ARG A 49 -1.77 4.19 -10.35
N SER A 50 -1.96 4.92 -11.44
CA SER A 50 -1.51 4.48 -12.76
C SER A 50 0.03 4.39 -12.81
N PRO A 51 0.62 3.60 -13.71
CA PRO A 51 2.06 3.60 -13.94
C PRO A 51 2.62 5.01 -14.18
N VAL A 52 3.88 5.23 -13.77
CA VAL A 52 4.60 6.44 -14.18
C VAL A 52 5.33 6.10 -15.46
N GLU A 53 4.76 6.48 -16.56
CA GLU A 53 5.32 6.30 -17.89
C GLU A 53 5.55 7.68 -18.49
N LYS A 54 6.72 7.84 -19.08
CA LYS A 54 7.01 9.03 -19.88
C LYS A 54 6.34 8.93 -21.25
N ASP A 55 6.27 7.69 -21.77
CA ASP A 55 5.67 7.35 -23.05
C ASP A 55 4.94 6.00 -22.93
N PRO A 56 3.62 5.94 -23.14
CA PRO A 56 2.86 4.69 -23.14
C PRO A 56 3.39 3.64 -24.12
N GLN A 57 4.06 4.07 -25.20
CA GLN A 57 4.65 3.17 -26.19
C GLN A 57 5.91 2.47 -25.65
N GLU A 58 6.56 3.00 -24.60
CA GLU A 58 7.70 2.32 -23.99
C GLU A 58 7.30 0.95 -23.42
N MET A 59 6.16 0.84 -22.79
CA MET A 59 5.67 -0.43 -22.25
C MET A 59 5.41 -1.47 -23.35
N ALA A 60 4.94 -1.03 -24.51
CA ALA A 60 4.69 -1.91 -25.67
C ALA A 60 5.96 -2.56 -26.24
N LYS A 61 7.16 -2.04 -25.92
CA LYS A 61 8.43 -2.64 -26.34
C LYS A 61 8.79 -3.92 -25.57
N TYR A 62 8.21 -4.11 -24.38
CA TYR A 62 8.57 -5.19 -23.47
C TYR A 62 7.61 -6.37 -23.49
N SER A 63 6.48 -6.27 -24.19
CA SER A 63 5.48 -7.34 -24.24
C SER A 63 4.66 -7.23 -25.53
N PRO A 64 4.19 -8.36 -26.11
CA PRO A 64 3.21 -8.34 -27.19
C PRO A 64 1.79 -8.05 -26.70
N TYR A 65 1.57 -8.09 -25.37
CA TYR A 65 0.24 -7.88 -24.81
C TYR A 65 -0.17 -6.42 -24.81
N GLU A 66 -1.48 -6.16 -25.00
CA GLU A 66 -2.02 -4.83 -24.73
C GLU A 66 -1.99 -4.54 -23.24
N TRP A 67 -1.39 -3.42 -22.86
CA TRP A 67 -1.39 -2.95 -21.49
C TRP A 67 -2.73 -2.33 -21.13
N ALA A 68 -3.12 -2.49 -19.86
CA ALA A 68 -4.35 -1.92 -19.35
C ALA A 68 -4.41 -0.40 -19.57
N LYS A 69 -5.52 0.07 -20.13
CA LYS A 69 -5.79 1.50 -20.30
C LYS A 69 -6.24 2.08 -18.95
N TRP A 70 -5.59 3.12 -18.53
CA TRP A 70 -5.93 3.81 -17.30
C TRP A 70 -6.81 5.02 -17.57
N ASN A 71 -7.82 5.22 -16.73
CA ASN A 71 -8.74 6.35 -16.81
C ASN A 71 -8.26 7.61 -16.08
N VAL A 72 -7.00 7.62 -15.68
CA VAL A 72 -6.32 8.75 -15.05
C VAL A 72 -4.97 8.99 -15.74
N PRO A 73 -4.44 10.21 -15.71
CA PRO A 73 -3.12 10.50 -16.26
C PRO A 73 -2.01 9.63 -15.63
N SER A 74 -0.88 9.49 -16.35
CA SER A 74 0.30 8.77 -15.88
C SER A 74 0.72 9.24 -14.49
N GLY A 75 0.92 8.29 -13.58
CA GLY A 75 1.35 8.53 -12.21
C GLY A 75 0.30 9.12 -11.26
N TYR A 76 -0.94 9.30 -11.68
CA TYR A 76 -2.02 9.82 -10.85
C TYR A 76 -2.68 8.74 -10.00
N LEU A 77 -3.12 9.09 -8.80
CA LEU A 77 -3.92 8.23 -7.96
C LEU A 77 -5.23 7.88 -8.67
N THR A 78 -5.60 6.60 -8.65
CA THR A 78 -6.86 6.14 -9.23
C THR A 78 -8.03 6.39 -8.28
N ALA A 79 -9.28 6.41 -8.81
CA ALA A 79 -10.48 6.48 -7.99
C ALA A 79 -10.55 5.31 -6.99
N LYS A 80 -10.17 4.09 -7.42
CA LYS A 80 -10.08 2.92 -6.54
C LYS A 80 -9.02 3.14 -5.45
N GLY A 81 -7.87 3.74 -5.78
CA GLY A 81 -6.85 4.12 -4.82
C GLY A 81 -7.40 5.07 -3.78
N THR A 82 -8.13 6.11 -4.18
CA THR A 82 -8.76 7.06 -3.25
C THR A 82 -9.71 6.36 -2.27
N VAL A 83 -10.56 5.47 -2.76
CA VAL A 83 -11.51 4.70 -1.89
C VAL A 83 -10.77 3.83 -0.89
N LEU A 84 -9.72 3.10 -1.34
CA LEU A 84 -8.93 2.24 -0.45
C LEU A 84 -8.22 3.06 0.64
N GLU A 85 -7.65 4.21 0.28
CA GLU A 85 -7.00 5.09 1.25
C GLU A 85 -7.98 5.75 2.22
N THR A 86 -9.23 5.99 1.79
CA THR A 86 -10.28 6.45 2.69
C THR A 86 -10.65 5.38 3.72
N TYR A 87 -10.76 4.11 3.31
CA TYR A 87 -10.98 3.01 4.25
C TYR A 87 -9.79 2.81 5.21
N PHE A 88 -8.58 2.95 4.70
CA PHE A 88 -7.40 2.94 5.57
C PHE A 88 -7.44 4.08 6.58
N GLY A 89 -7.85 5.27 6.14
CA GLY A 89 -8.07 6.42 7.03
C GLY A 89 -9.11 6.12 8.12
N GLN A 90 -10.26 5.53 7.78
CA GLN A 90 -11.28 5.13 8.75
C GLN A 90 -10.73 4.14 9.79
N TYR A 91 -10.00 3.13 9.34
CA TYR A 91 -9.32 2.19 10.24
C TYR A 91 -8.35 2.90 11.17
N LEU A 92 -7.55 3.82 10.64
CA LEU A 92 -6.58 4.60 11.40
C LEU A 92 -7.25 5.48 12.46
N GLY A 93 -8.32 6.19 12.09
CA GLY A 93 -9.09 7.02 13.01
C GLY A 93 -9.66 6.21 14.18
N GLN A 94 -10.25 5.04 13.89
CA GLN A 94 -10.74 4.14 14.92
C GLN A 94 -9.60 3.63 15.81
N TRP A 95 -8.49 3.19 15.22
CA TRP A 95 -7.34 2.71 15.97
C TRP A 95 -6.76 3.78 16.90
N LEU A 96 -6.65 5.03 16.44
CA LEU A 96 -6.19 6.16 17.26
C LEU A 96 -7.15 6.45 18.43
N ALA A 97 -8.46 6.33 18.20
CA ALA A 97 -9.46 6.47 19.25
C ALA A 97 -9.39 5.34 20.28
N ASP A 98 -9.25 4.09 19.84
CA ASP A 98 -9.09 2.92 20.71
C ASP A 98 -7.82 3.01 21.57
N LYS A 99 -6.81 3.73 21.11
CA LYS A 99 -5.56 4.00 21.86
C LYS A 99 -5.64 5.25 22.73
N GLY A 100 -6.78 5.93 22.79
CA GLY A 100 -6.96 7.12 23.62
C GLY A 100 -6.32 8.39 23.07
N LEU A 101 -5.76 8.37 21.86
CA LEU A 101 -5.14 9.55 21.22
C LEU A 101 -6.15 10.48 20.57
N LEU A 102 -7.35 9.98 20.25
CA LEU A 102 -8.44 10.75 19.67
C LEU A 102 -9.74 10.46 20.41
N THR A 103 -10.61 11.46 20.47
CA THR A 103 -12.00 11.25 20.89
C THR A 103 -12.88 11.11 19.66
N THR A 104 -13.72 10.07 19.59
CA THR A 104 -14.62 9.83 18.46
C THR A 104 -15.78 10.85 18.43
N GLU A 105 -16.03 11.53 19.52
CA GLU A 105 -17.16 12.48 19.67
C GLU A 105 -16.84 13.92 19.26
N ARG A 106 -15.58 14.25 19.08
CA ARG A 106 -15.15 15.61 18.72
C ARG A 106 -14.12 15.57 17.61
N CYS A 107 -14.31 16.48 16.66
CA CYS A 107 -13.26 16.77 15.72
C CYS A 107 -11.98 17.13 16.47
N ALA A 108 -10.91 16.43 16.19
CA ALA A 108 -9.60 16.82 16.69
C ALA A 108 -9.37 18.29 16.33
N SER A 109 -9.16 19.13 17.34
CA SER A 109 -8.69 20.48 17.11
C SER A 109 -7.37 20.37 16.36
N GLY A 110 -7.11 21.20 15.36
CA GLY A 110 -5.93 21.11 14.51
C GLY A 110 -4.57 21.13 15.22
N GLU A 111 -4.57 21.31 16.53
CA GLU A 111 -3.36 21.36 17.36
C GLU A 111 -2.72 19.99 17.63
N GLY A 112 -3.47 18.90 17.53
CA GLY A 112 -2.95 17.53 17.79
C GLY A 112 -2.60 16.74 16.54
N ILE A 113 -2.95 17.23 15.32
CA ILE A 113 -2.81 16.47 14.08
C ILE A 113 -2.05 17.31 13.06
N PHE A 114 -0.98 16.72 12.55
CA PHE A 114 -0.21 17.28 11.45
C PHE A 114 -0.18 16.27 10.31
N ALA A 115 -0.76 16.65 9.16
CA ALA A 115 -0.75 15.84 7.95
C ALA A 115 -0.02 16.60 6.84
N TYR A 116 0.96 15.94 6.22
CA TYR A 116 1.79 16.54 5.19
C TYR A 116 2.03 15.57 4.03
N ALA A 117 1.94 16.04 2.81
CA ALA A 117 2.22 15.27 1.60
C ALA A 117 3.28 15.95 0.72
N ASN A 118 4.06 15.13 0.01
CA ASN A 118 4.87 15.62 -1.10
C ASN A 118 3.99 16.29 -2.16
N GLY A 119 4.49 17.33 -2.83
CA GLY A 119 3.77 18.18 -3.78
C GLY A 119 3.23 17.54 -5.06
N VAL A 120 3.29 16.20 -5.23
CA VAL A 120 2.75 15.52 -6.42
C VAL A 120 1.30 15.05 -6.20
N GLN A 121 0.50 15.04 -7.28
CA GLN A 121 -0.93 14.75 -7.20
C GLN A 121 -1.27 13.49 -6.40
N ARG A 122 -0.62 12.36 -6.71
CA ARG A 122 -0.90 11.06 -6.07
C ARG A 122 -0.69 11.05 -4.56
N THR A 123 0.32 11.76 -4.05
CA THR A 123 0.60 11.84 -2.62
C THR A 123 -0.36 12.78 -1.91
N ILE A 124 -0.69 13.91 -2.53
CA ILE A 124 -1.68 14.84 -2.01
C ILE A 124 -3.05 14.15 -1.95
N ALA A 125 -3.48 13.50 -3.03
CA ALA A 125 -4.77 12.80 -3.08
C ALA A 125 -4.83 11.63 -2.08
N THR A 126 -3.73 10.89 -1.89
CA THR A 126 -3.62 9.85 -0.86
C THR A 126 -3.79 10.44 0.55
N GLY A 127 -3.04 11.49 0.86
CA GLY A 127 -3.12 12.13 2.17
C GLY A 127 -4.51 12.71 2.45
N GLN A 128 -5.14 13.35 1.45
CA GLN A 128 -6.51 13.85 1.56
C GLN A 128 -7.51 12.72 1.83
N ALA A 129 -7.38 11.58 1.14
CA ALA A 129 -8.25 10.43 1.34
C ALA A 129 -8.10 9.85 2.75
N ILE A 130 -6.86 9.67 3.23
CA ILE A 130 -6.57 9.19 4.59
C ILE A 130 -7.15 10.15 5.63
N VAL A 131 -6.88 11.45 5.50
CA VAL A 131 -7.38 12.47 6.44
C VAL A 131 -8.90 12.51 6.43
N SER A 132 -9.53 12.46 5.26
CA SER A 132 -10.99 12.44 5.15
C SER A 132 -11.62 11.20 5.77
N GLY A 133 -10.95 10.06 5.70
CA GLY A 133 -11.40 8.82 6.33
C GLY A 133 -11.20 8.85 7.85
N ALA A 134 -10.02 9.25 8.31
CA ALA A 134 -9.67 9.25 9.73
C ALA A 134 -10.43 10.32 10.55
N PHE A 135 -10.72 11.46 9.94
CA PHE A 135 -11.31 12.63 10.60
C PHE A 135 -12.55 13.10 9.84
N ALA A 136 -13.45 12.19 9.54
CA ALA A 136 -14.67 12.44 8.78
C ALA A 136 -15.51 13.56 9.43
N GLY A 137 -15.88 14.56 8.63
CA GLY A 137 -16.63 15.72 9.11
C GLY A 137 -15.81 16.78 9.86
N CYS A 138 -14.50 16.54 10.05
CA CYS A 138 -13.60 17.49 10.70
C CYS A 138 -12.79 18.29 9.66
N ASN A 139 -12.42 19.50 9.99
CA ASN A 139 -11.65 20.36 9.09
C ASN A 139 -10.13 20.17 9.29
N VAL A 140 -9.65 18.94 9.22
CA VAL A 140 -8.22 18.65 9.25
C VAL A 140 -7.62 18.90 7.87
N GLN A 141 -6.65 19.80 7.79
CA GLN A 141 -6.05 20.21 6.54
C GLN A 141 -4.78 19.38 6.24
N LEU A 142 -4.72 18.83 5.03
CA LEU A 142 -3.47 18.27 4.51
C LEU A 142 -2.60 19.43 4.00
N GLN A 143 -1.37 19.48 4.49
CA GLN A 143 -0.37 20.46 4.06
C GLN A 143 0.52 19.88 2.98
N HIS A 144 1.05 20.73 2.12
CA HIS A 144 2.06 20.41 1.11
C HIS A 144 2.84 21.66 0.72
N HIS A 145 4.05 21.47 0.23
CA HIS A 145 4.90 22.60 -0.20
C HIS A 145 4.56 23.01 -1.63
N GLY A 146 4.34 24.32 -1.83
CA GLY A 146 4.18 24.92 -3.16
C GLY A 146 2.94 24.47 -3.93
N LYS A 147 3.00 24.64 -5.25
CA LYS A 147 1.93 24.23 -6.16
C LYS A 147 1.96 22.73 -6.39
N ILE A 148 0.81 22.12 -6.68
CA ILE A 148 0.69 20.72 -7.06
C ILE A 148 1.57 20.47 -8.30
N GLY A 149 2.41 19.44 -8.23
CA GLY A 149 3.41 19.14 -9.25
C GLY A 149 4.76 19.82 -9.02
N SER A 150 4.91 20.61 -7.97
CA SER A 150 6.22 21.18 -7.60
C SER A 150 7.22 20.07 -7.33
N GLU A 151 8.37 20.16 -7.99
CA GLU A 151 9.46 19.18 -7.80
C GLU A 151 10.28 19.41 -6.54
N LYS A 152 10.20 20.61 -5.97
CA LYS A 152 10.98 20.99 -4.79
C LYS A 152 10.11 20.84 -3.53
N ASP A 153 10.40 19.84 -2.75
CA ASP A 153 9.81 19.61 -1.46
C ASP A 153 10.92 19.52 -0.41
N PRO A 154 10.90 20.37 0.64
CA PRO A 154 12.00 20.43 1.60
C PRO A 154 12.09 19.19 2.49
N ILE A 155 11.01 18.41 2.61
CA ILE A 155 10.94 17.24 3.47
C ILE A 155 11.22 15.97 2.66
N PHE A 156 10.54 15.77 1.53
CA PHE A 156 10.59 14.52 0.76
C PHE A 156 11.50 14.55 -0.47
N LYS A 157 11.79 15.74 -0.98
CA LYS A 157 12.77 15.96 -2.03
C LYS A 157 13.85 16.91 -1.53
N THR A 158 14.52 16.51 -0.49
CA THR A 158 15.81 17.09 -0.17
C THR A 158 16.67 17.00 -1.43
N GLN A 159 17.32 18.10 -1.80
CA GLN A 159 18.12 18.15 -3.02
C GLN A 159 18.96 16.89 -3.11
N ALA A 160 18.69 16.08 -4.13
CA ALA A 160 19.55 14.95 -4.42
C ALA A 160 20.95 15.53 -4.66
N HIS A 161 21.84 15.31 -3.72
CA HIS A 161 23.24 15.56 -3.96
C HIS A 161 23.59 14.64 -5.13
N ASN A 162 23.90 15.22 -6.29
CA ASN A 162 24.47 14.44 -7.37
C ASN A 162 25.74 13.79 -6.80
N PRO A 163 25.75 12.46 -6.60
CA PRO A 163 26.89 11.82 -6.00
C PRO A 163 28.11 12.05 -6.90
N SER A 164 29.27 12.28 -6.31
CA SER A 164 30.51 12.40 -7.09
C SER A 164 30.76 11.10 -7.88
N LYS A 165 31.41 11.19 -9.02
CA LYS A 165 31.80 10.00 -9.79
C LYS A 165 32.55 8.99 -8.93
N ALA A 166 33.45 9.45 -8.04
CA ALA A 166 34.16 8.58 -7.11
C ALA A 166 33.26 7.82 -6.15
N LEU A 167 32.18 8.45 -5.66
CA LEU A 167 31.20 7.80 -4.79
C LEU A 167 30.38 6.74 -5.56
N ILE A 168 30.00 7.03 -6.81
CA ILE A 168 29.31 6.08 -7.68
C ILE A 168 30.20 4.86 -7.94
N GLU A 169 31.46 5.06 -8.30
CA GLU A 169 32.42 3.99 -8.55
C GLU A 169 32.69 3.18 -7.27
N SER A 170 32.85 3.84 -6.13
CA SER A 170 33.00 3.16 -4.83
C SER A 170 31.77 2.28 -4.51
N ALA A 171 30.56 2.79 -4.75
CA ALA A 171 29.33 2.02 -4.54
C ALA A 171 29.26 0.80 -5.48
N LYS A 172 29.60 0.98 -6.76
CA LYS A 172 29.65 -0.12 -7.74
C LYS A 172 30.66 -1.21 -7.36
N ASN A 173 31.83 -0.80 -6.89
CA ASN A 173 32.88 -1.73 -6.47
C ASN A 173 32.53 -2.51 -5.19
N ASN A 174 31.61 -2.03 -4.39
CA ASN A 174 31.13 -2.72 -3.18
C ASN A 174 29.93 -3.62 -3.43
N VAL A 175 29.41 -3.69 -4.65
CA VAL A 175 28.28 -4.56 -5.02
C VAL A 175 28.76 -5.61 -6.00
N ASP A 176 28.66 -6.89 -5.63
CA ASP A 176 28.83 -7.99 -6.57
C ASP A 176 27.61 -8.09 -7.49
N LEU A 177 27.66 -7.37 -8.63
CA LEU A 177 26.58 -7.36 -9.61
C LEU A 177 26.36 -8.74 -10.22
N THR A 178 27.41 -9.58 -10.33
CA THR A 178 27.30 -10.94 -10.86
C THR A 178 26.49 -11.82 -9.90
N ALA A 179 26.83 -11.80 -8.62
CA ALA A 179 26.09 -12.52 -7.60
C ALA A 179 24.64 -12.03 -7.51
N LEU A 180 24.42 -10.72 -7.62
CA LEU A 180 23.06 -10.12 -7.64
C LEU A 180 22.26 -10.60 -8.86
N GLN A 181 22.86 -10.60 -10.05
CA GLN A 181 22.24 -11.10 -11.28
C GLN A 181 21.85 -12.57 -11.16
N GLN A 182 22.74 -13.41 -10.64
CA GLN A 182 22.46 -14.82 -10.40
C GLN A 182 21.30 -15.00 -9.41
N LYS A 183 21.30 -14.25 -8.32
CA LYS A 183 20.23 -14.27 -7.31
C LYS A 183 18.87 -13.87 -7.89
N LEU A 184 18.85 -12.90 -8.80
CA LEU A 184 17.62 -12.38 -9.42
C LEU A 184 17.20 -13.14 -10.68
N ALA A 185 18.04 -14.01 -11.24
CA ALA A 185 17.75 -14.72 -12.48
C ALA A 185 16.40 -15.47 -12.48
N PRO A 186 15.98 -16.17 -11.41
CA PRO A 186 14.66 -16.82 -11.39
C PRO A 186 13.51 -15.81 -11.47
N ASN A 187 13.67 -14.64 -10.86
CA ASN A 187 12.67 -13.57 -10.89
C ASN A 187 12.51 -12.96 -12.29
N TYR A 188 13.64 -12.73 -12.97
CA TYR A 188 13.63 -12.26 -14.36
C TYR A 188 13.08 -13.29 -15.34
N ALA A 189 13.37 -14.58 -15.12
CA ALA A 189 12.80 -15.65 -15.92
C ALA A 189 11.28 -15.70 -15.79
N LEU A 190 10.77 -15.66 -14.55
CA LEU A 190 9.32 -15.62 -14.27
C LEU A 190 8.67 -14.36 -14.86
N LEU A 191 9.29 -13.19 -14.70
CA LEU A 191 8.79 -11.96 -15.27
C LEU A 191 8.74 -12.03 -16.80
N SER A 192 9.79 -12.55 -17.43
CA SER A 192 9.87 -12.76 -18.89
C SER A 192 8.77 -13.66 -19.42
N GLU A 193 8.41 -14.70 -18.66
CA GLU A 193 7.28 -15.58 -18.97
C GLU A 193 5.93 -14.84 -18.84
N ILE A 194 5.70 -14.15 -17.73
CA ILE A 194 4.44 -13.42 -17.45
C ILE A 194 4.15 -12.38 -18.55
N ILE A 195 5.16 -11.62 -18.98
CA ILE A 195 4.99 -10.57 -19.99
C ILE A 195 5.22 -11.05 -21.43
N ASP A 196 5.50 -12.34 -21.63
CA ASP A 196 5.87 -12.92 -22.93
C ASP A 196 7.00 -12.16 -23.63
N TYR A 197 8.07 -11.90 -22.88
CA TYR A 197 9.16 -11.03 -23.35
C TYR A 197 9.84 -11.56 -24.63
N LYS A 198 9.87 -12.87 -24.85
CA LYS A 198 10.45 -13.48 -26.07
C LYS A 198 9.74 -13.04 -27.33
N ASN A 199 8.46 -12.73 -27.24
CA ASN A 199 7.64 -12.24 -28.35
C ASN A 199 7.53 -10.71 -28.37
N SER A 200 8.25 -10.02 -27.51
CA SER A 200 8.24 -8.55 -27.47
C SER A 200 8.98 -7.92 -28.65
N PRO A 201 8.66 -6.67 -29.02
CA PRO A 201 9.42 -5.92 -30.03
C PRO A 201 10.92 -5.82 -29.71
N ASN A 202 11.29 -5.66 -28.44
CA ASN A 202 12.72 -5.60 -28.06
C ASN A 202 13.46 -6.91 -28.39
N CYS A 203 12.86 -8.07 -28.09
CA CYS A 203 13.48 -9.35 -28.45
C CYS A 203 13.48 -9.56 -29.96
N LEU A 204 12.33 -9.43 -30.63
CA LEU A 204 12.18 -9.77 -32.05
C LEU A 204 12.90 -8.81 -33.01
N GLN A 205 12.95 -7.51 -32.66
CA GLN A 205 13.48 -6.49 -33.55
C GLN A 205 14.94 -6.11 -33.23
N LYS A 206 15.31 -6.18 -31.94
CA LYS A 206 16.64 -5.76 -31.48
C LYS A 206 17.54 -6.90 -31.05
N GLY A 207 16.99 -8.13 -30.91
CA GLY A 207 17.73 -9.27 -30.40
C GLY A 207 17.95 -9.22 -28.88
N GLU A 208 17.31 -8.33 -28.15
CA GLU A 208 17.42 -8.16 -26.70
C GLU A 208 16.46 -9.14 -25.99
N CYS A 209 16.76 -10.42 -25.99
CA CYS A 209 15.85 -11.48 -25.49
C CYS A 209 16.07 -11.87 -24.03
N ASP A 210 17.04 -11.28 -23.36
CA ASP A 210 17.34 -11.52 -21.94
C ASP A 210 17.00 -10.28 -21.12
N LEU A 211 15.85 -10.32 -20.42
CA LEU A 211 15.43 -9.24 -19.53
C LEU A 211 16.37 -9.08 -18.32
N GLY A 212 17.04 -10.16 -17.89
CA GLY A 212 17.97 -10.14 -16.76
C GLY A 212 19.40 -9.73 -17.13
N GLY A 213 19.73 -9.66 -18.42
CA GLY A 213 21.10 -9.40 -18.88
C GLY A 213 21.64 -8.00 -18.61
N LYS A 214 20.76 -7.08 -18.20
CA LYS A 214 21.09 -5.66 -17.96
C LYS A 214 20.93 -5.24 -16.50
N VAL A 215 21.12 -6.17 -15.57
CA VAL A 215 21.07 -5.82 -14.14
C VAL A 215 22.13 -4.79 -13.80
N GLY A 216 21.71 -3.64 -13.25
CA GLY A 216 22.59 -2.51 -12.94
C GLY A 216 22.66 -1.42 -14.02
N GLU A 217 22.06 -1.62 -15.19
CA GLU A 217 21.96 -0.59 -16.26
C GLU A 217 20.62 0.20 -16.19
N TYR A 218 19.64 -0.28 -15.41
CA TYR A 218 18.36 0.36 -15.22
C TYR A 218 18.45 1.39 -14.07
N SER A 219 19.00 2.55 -14.31
CA SER A 219 19.03 3.67 -13.36
C SER A 219 18.36 4.92 -13.92
#